data_38cc19588cdd95c1bf1a2368c2679b9b
#
_entry.id   38cc19588cdd95c1bf1a2368c2679b9b
#
_cell.length_a   1.000
_cell.length_b   1.000
_cell.length_c   1.000
_cell.angle_alpha   90.00
_cell.angle_beta   90.00
_cell.angle_gamma   90.00
#
_symmetry.space_group_name_H-M   'P 1'
#
loop_
_entity.id
_entity.type
_entity.pdbx_description
1 polymer ?
#
loop_
_entity_poly.entity_id
_entity_poly.type
_entity_poly.pdbx_seq_one_letter_code
_entity_poly.pdbx_strand_id
1 'polypeptide(L)'
;MRRMIITLLACLLMTSLMAPALCEPMSGTISEEDTAIVDDFIANFQLLAAVPRPSKHETSVSNVLKGWAEQLGCDVIQNEANDLFFDVPATEGYESLPLVALQTHLDMVCVAEDGHDFNPLTDPIDVIVDRDAGTLTADGTTLGADDGAGVAIVMSIVKGHMAHGPLRIIFTTDEEIDMSGALAVTAEDMTDVKYLVNIDSEASDTVTVSSAADAIVVTTGSPMLTDATKDTAVTIAISGLKGGHSGMMIGEGRCNGIVALAGILNGISEARPFELVSLSGGIADNAIPTKAQAVIQIDAADRATLERWVTDGAEALREAFAGVEDGLTLTVSDAAPAQRVFVSEQANHILAYATDSINGVYTMSEVIDGLVESSSNLGQIHVSADGIEIRQKPRSSSPERLAEMEDQYRTLASENGLMIDIAEGSRPWPANADSRLVPEIQRIYREQNGSEIKVEAIHAGLECGVFYELANGLDMVSIGPDVINAHSPGETLNLASIPKIWHLLEQLLIRLGN
;
A
#
# COMPACT_ATOMS: atom_id res chain seq x y z
N MET A 1 -6.54 -6.22 36.50
CA MET A 1 -5.75 -6.67 35.36
C MET A 1 -6.54 -7.54 34.37
N ARG A 2 -7.01 -8.77 34.70
CA ARG A 2 -7.80 -9.58 33.73
C ARG A 2 -9.03 -8.87 33.11
N ARG A 3 -9.74 -7.99 33.82
CA ARG A 3 -10.94 -7.28 33.33
C ARG A 3 -10.61 -6.06 32.42
N MET A 4 -9.45 -5.41 32.59
CA MET A 4 -9.09 -4.23 31.80
C MET A 4 -8.44 -4.60 30.47
N ILE A 5 -7.61 -5.65 30.43
CA ILE A 5 -7.08 -6.20 29.17
C ILE A 5 -8.23 -6.69 28.26
N ILE A 6 -9.32 -7.21 28.86
CA ILE A 6 -10.49 -7.70 28.12
C ILE A 6 -11.33 -6.54 27.51
N THR A 7 -11.32 -5.35 28.09
CA THR A 7 -12.13 -4.22 27.58
C THR A 7 -11.49 -3.55 26.36
N LEU A 8 -10.16 -3.56 26.23
CA LEU A 8 -9.45 -3.14 25.02
C LEU A 8 -9.57 -4.16 23.86
N LEU A 9 -9.90 -5.42 24.16
CA LEU A 9 -10.01 -6.52 23.18
C LEU A 9 -11.45 -6.76 22.66
N ALA A 10 -12.46 -6.12 23.20
CA ALA A 10 -13.86 -6.41 22.85
C ALA A 10 -14.30 -5.86 21.49
N CYS A 11 -13.48 -5.08 20.79
CA CYS A 11 -13.75 -4.60 19.43
C CYS A 11 -13.14 -5.47 18.31
N LEU A 12 -12.53 -6.63 18.61
CA LEU A 12 -11.73 -7.39 17.65
C LEU A 12 -12.26 -8.80 17.32
N LEU A 13 -13.53 -9.10 17.52
CA LEU A 13 -14.06 -10.45 17.28
C LEU A 13 -15.16 -10.47 16.22
N MET A 14 -14.80 -10.19 14.96
CA MET A 14 -15.46 -10.73 13.76
C MET A 14 -14.43 -10.87 12.65
N THR A 15 -13.60 -11.89 12.72
CA THR A 15 -12.75 -12.28 11.59
C THR A 15 -13.22 -13.61 11.03
N SER A 16 -13.72 -13.57 9.80
CA SER A 16 -13.82 -14.76 8.95
C SER A 16 -12.41 -15.27 8.67
N LEU A 17 -12.15 -16.54 8.97
CA LEU A 17 -10.93 -17.25 8.59
C LEU A 17 -10.80 -17.26 7.04
N MET A 18 -10.04 -16.36 6.49
CA MET A 18 -9.46 -16.54 5.15
C MET A 18 -8.11 -17.25 5.33
N ALA A 19 -8.00 -18.45 4.79
CA ALA A 19 -6.74 -19.16 4.67
C ALA A 19 -5.81 -18.36 3.73
N PRO A 20 -4.47 -18.34 3.98
CA PRO A 20 -3.55 -17.73 3.04
C PRO A 20 -3.68 -18.43 1.68
N ALA A 21 -3.90 -17.66 0.63
CA ALA A 21 -3.86 -18.17 -0.73
C ALA A 21 -2.44 -18.69 -0.98
N LEU A 22 -2.31 -20.00 -1.13
CA LEU A 22 -1.11 -20.60 -1.71
C LEU A 22 -1.06 -20.08 -3.15
N CYS A 23 0.01 -19.37 -3.49
CA CYS A 23 0.28 -18.97 -4.87
C CYS A 23 0.26 -20.23 -5.75
N GLU A 24 -0.78 -20.38 -6.57
CA GLU A 24 -0.82 -21.46 -7.55
C GLU A 24 0.31 -21.21 -8.57
N PRO A 25 0.97 -22.28 -9.08
CA PRO A 25 2.03 -22.09 -10.05
C PRO A 25 1.46 -21.36 -11.28
N MET A 26 2.12 -20.28 -11.71
CA MET A 26 1.82 -19.55 -12.92
C MET A 26 1.93 -20.50 -14.12
N SER A 27 0.80 -21.06 -14.56
CA SER A 27 0.75 -21.96 -15.72
C SER A 27 -0.55 -21.76 -16.48
N GLY A 28 -0.46 -20.97 -17.55
CA GLY A 28 -1.48 -20.87 -18.57
C GLY A 28 -0.89 -21.24 -19.93
N THR A 29 -1.57 -22.06 -20.71
CA THR A 29 -1.21 -22.28 -22.12
C THR A 29 -1.79 -21.15 -22.96
N ILE A 30 -0.90 -20.39 -23.64
CA ILE A 30 -1.30 -19.40 -24.64
C ILE A 30 -1.87 -20.18 -25.83
N SER A 31 -3.08 -19.81 -26.31
CA SER A 31 -3.67 -20.41 -27.49
C SER A 31 -2.92 -19.99 -28.77
N GLU A 32 -3.09 -20.73 -29.86
CA GLU A 32 -2.53 -20.32 -31.17
C GLU A 32 -3.11 -18.97 -31.62
N GLU A 33 -4.38 -18.68 -31.27
CA GLU A 33 -5.07 -17.44 -31.57
C GLU A 33 -4.48 -16.25 -30.79
N ASP A 34 -4.09 -16.45 -29.53
CA ASP A 34 -3.53 -15.42 -28.64
C ASP A 34 -2.04 -15.15 -28.86
N THR A 35 -1.35 -16.01 -29.61
CA THR A 35 0.10 -15.90 -29.82
C THR A 35 0.48 -14.55 -30.44
N ALA A 36 -0.32 -14.04 -31.38
CA ALA A 36 -0.05 -12.75 -32.02
C ALA A 36 -0.20 -11.56 -31.04
N ILE A 37 -1.14 -11.65 -30.11
CA ILE A 37 -1.34 -10.64 -29.05
C ILE A 37 -0.11 -10.61 -28.14
N VAL A 38 0.35 -11.78 -27.69
CA VAL A 38 1.51 -11.91 -26.82
C VAL A 38 2.81 -11.48 -27.54
N ASP A 39 2.96 -11.79 -28.84
CA ASP A 39 4.12 -11.38 -29.61
C ASP A 39 4.20 -9.86 -29.78
N ASP A 40 3.08 -9.18 -30.06
CA ASP A 40 3.02 -7.73 -30.14
C ASP A 40 3.27 -7.08 -28.78
N PHE A 41 2.68 -7.63 -27.72
CA PHE A 41 2.93 -7.20 -26.34
C PHE A 41 4.43 -7.27 -26.00
N ILE A 42 5.08 -8.42 -26.24
CA ILE A 42 6.51 -8.60 -25.93
C ILE A 42 7.36 -7.58 -26.71
N ALA A 43 7.04 -7.34 -27.99
CA ALA A 43 7.76 -6.35 -28.80
C ALA A 43 7.64 -4.92 -28.22
N ASN A 44 6.44 -4.52 -27.75
CA ASN A 44 6.23 -3.24 -27.10
C ASN A 44 6.95 -3.17 -25.75
N PHE A 45 6.86 -4.21 -24.93
CA PHE A 45 7.53 -4.27 -23.64
C PHE A 45 9.06 -4.17 -23.78
N GLN A 46 9.65 -4.88 -24.74
CA GLN A 46 11.08 -4.80 -25.02
C GLN A 46 11.52 -3.40 -25.48
N LEU A 47 10.66 -2.66 -26.18
CA LEU A 47 10.93 -1.27 -26.56
C LEU A 47 11.01 -0.38 -25.30
N LEU A 48 10.14 -0.57 -24.34
CA LEU A 48 10.16 0.14 -23.04
C LEU A 48 11.39 -0.24 -22.21
N ALA A 49 11.67 -1.54 -22.10
CA ALA A 49 12.79 -2.07 -21.34
C ALA A 49 14.16 -1.60 -21.85
N ALA A 50 14.24 -1.26 -23.14
CA ALA A 50 15.45 -0.70 -23.75
C ALA A 50 15.76 0.74 -23.32
N VAL A 51 14.82 1.42 -22.64
CA VAL A 51 14.96 2.82 -22.20
C VAL A 51 14.93 2.89 -20.67
N PRO A 52 16.02 3.36 -20.02
CA PRO A 52 16.02 3.59 -18.58
C PRO A 52 14.88 4.52 -18.17
N ARG A 53 14.10 4.09 -17.16
CA ARG A 53 12.90 4.82 -16.70
C ARG A 53 12.68 4.78 -15.19
N PRO A 54 13.74 4.95 -14.36
CA PRO A 54 13.50 5.04 -12.91
C PRO A 54 12.73 6.32 -12.59
N SER A 55 11.92 6.29 -11.55
CA SER A 55 11.12 7.43 -11.06
C SER A 55 11.96 8.70 -10.95
N LYS A 56 11.41 9.85 -11.30
CA LYS A 56 12.06 11.17 -11.45
C LYS A 56 13.00 11.30 -12.67
N HIS A 57 13.13 10.29 -13.53
CA HIS A 57 14.03 10.29 -14.70
C HIS A 57 13.37 9.81 -16.00
N GLU A 58 12.06 9.97 -16.14
CA GLU A 58 11.22 9.42 -17.22
C GLU A 58 11.31 10.21 -18.54
N THR A 59 12.01 11.33 -18.57
CA THR A 59 12.11 12.19 -19.78
C THR A 59 12.48 11.40 -21.03
N SER A 60 13.35 10.40 -20.92
CA SER A 60 13.79 9.60 -22.06
C SER A 60 12.68 8.69 -22.59
N VAL A 61 12.00 7.94 -21.73
CA VAL A 61 10.90 7.04 -22.12
C VAL A 61 9.71 7.84 -22.62
N SER A 62 9.37 8.96 -21.97
CA SER A 62 8.32 9.87 -22.41
C SER A 62 8.57 10.38 -23.83
N ASN A 63 9.80 10.84 -24.13
CA ASN A 63 10.15 11.28 -25.50
C ASN A 63 10.08 10.14 -26.52
N VAL A 64 10.48 8.92 -26.17
CA VAL A 64 10.39 7.75 -27.06
C VAL A 64 8.92 7.44 -27.36
N LEU A 65 8.05 7.40 -26.36
CA LEU A 65 6.61 7.12 -26.54
C LEU A 65 5.89 8.25 -27.27
N LYS A 66 6.25 9.51 -27.00
CA LYS A 66 5.75 10.64 -27.78
C LYS A 66 6.06 10.46 -29.26
N GLY A 67 7.33 10.22 -29.60
CA GLY A 67 7.73 10.00 -30.98
C GLY A 67 7.08 8.78 -31.64
N TRP A 68 6.83 7.72 -30.85
CA TRP A 68 6.10 6.54 -31.30
C TRP A 68 4.64 6.87 -31.63
N ALA A 69 3.92 7.56 -30.76
CA ALA A 69 2.51 7.92 -30.96
C ALA A 69 2.35 8.94 -32.13
N GLU A 70 3.25 9.91 -32.23
CA GLU A 70 3.29 10.88 -33.36
C GLU A 70 3.49 10.18 -34.72
N GLN A 71 4.30 9.10 -34.78
CA GLN A 71 4.47 8.29 -36.00
C GLN A 71 3.18 7.55 -36.40
N LEU A 72 2.30 7.26 -35.47
CA LEU A 72 0.96 6.68 -35.69
C LEU A 72 -0.07 7.77 -36.06
N GLY A 73 0.31 9.03 -36.04
CA GLY A 73 -0.55 10.16 -36.40
C GLY A 73 -1.31 10.77 -35.25
N CYS A 74 -0.98 10.43 -33.99
CA CYS A 74 -1.57 11.04 -32.81
C CYS A 74 -0.99 12.45 -32.59
N ASP A 75 -1.82 13.36 -32.09
CA ASP A 75 -1.40 14.70 -31.64
C ASP A 75 -1.10 14.62 -30.14
N VAL A 76 0.18 14.54 -29.78
CA VAL A 76 0.63 14.24 -28.43
C VAL A 76 0.98 15.49 -27.65
N ILE A 77 0.32 15.71 -26.53
CA ILE A 77 0.67 16.73 -25.53
C ILE A 77 1.62 16.08 -24.52
N GLN A 78 2.74 16.75 -24.26
CA GLN A 78 3.67 16.40 -23.18
C GLN A 78 3.74 17.60 -22.23
N ASN A 79 3.38 17.40 -20.97
CA ASN A 79 3.42 18.46 -19.97
C ASN A 79 4.82 18.64 -19.34
N GLU A 80 4.96 19.55 -18.37
CA GLU A 80 6.23 19.83 -17.70
C GLU A 80 6.72 18.68 -16.81
N ALA A 81 5.80 17.80 -16.36
CA ALA A 81 6.14 16.58 -15.61
C ALA A 81 6.60 15.42 -16.53
N ASN A 82 6.52 15.59 -17.84
CA ASN A 82 6.73 14.58 -18.89
C ASN A 82 5.59 13.56 -19.02
N ASP A 83 4.39 13.83 -18.46
CA ASP A 83 3.22 13.02 -18.77
C ASP A 83 2.80 13.21 -20.20
N LEU A 84 2.20 12.19 -20.81
CA LEU A 84 1.73 12.22 -22.18
C LEU A 84 0.21 12.07 -22.25
N PHE A 85 -0.40 12.92 -23.08
CA PHE A 85 -1.84 12.89 -23.36
C PHE A 85 -2.07 12.91 -24.86
N PHE A 86 -2.91 12.00 -25.35
CA PHE A 86 -3.35 12.03 -26.74
C PHE A 86 -4.66 11.28 -26.94
N ASP A 87 -5.44 11.75 -27.90
CA ASP A 87 -6.71 11.13 -28.26
C ASP A 87 -6.52 10.17 -29.45
N VAL A 88 -7.18 9.01 -29.36
CA VAL A 88 -7.28 8.03 -30.44
C VAL A 88 -8.73 8.03 -30.96
N PRO A 89 -8.97 8.37 -32.24
CA PRO A 89 -10.30 8.36 -32.80
C PRO A 89 -10.94 6.98 -32.73
N ALA A 90 -12.27 6.95 -32.55
CA ALA A 90 -13.02 5.70 -32.57
C ALA A 90 -12.79 4.91 -33.85
N THR A 91 -12.82 3.59 -33.77
CA THR A 91 -12.88 2.73 -34.94
C THR A 91 -14.25 2.87 -35.63
N GLU A 92 -14.32 2.54 -36.93
CA GLU A 92 -15.52 2.70 -37.77
C GLU A 92 -16.73 2.00 -37.13
N GLY A 93 -17.81 2.77 -36.91
CA GLY A 93 -19.07 2.30 -36.32
C GLY A 93 -19.16 2.47 -34.80
N TYR A 94 -18.12 2.94 -34.12
CA TYR A 94 -18.08 3.14 -32.67
C TYR A 94 -17.96 4.62 -32.24
N GLU A 95 -18.14 5.58 -33.17
CA GLU A 95 -17.95 7.01 -32.95
C GLU A 95 -18.94 7.62 -31.94
N SER A 96 -20.06 6.93 -31.70
CA SER A 96 -21.09 7.39 -30.74
C SER A 96 -20.86 6.92 -29.29
N LEU A 97 -19.86 6.09 -29.06
CA LEU A 97 -19.51 5.63 -27.72
C LEU A 97 -18.88 6.77 -26.90
N PRO A 98 -18.98 6.71 -25.57
CA PRO A 98 -18.36 7.70 -24.70
C PRO A 98 -16.83 7.66 -24.79
N LEU A 99 -16.20 8.79 -24.47
CA LEU A 99 -14.73 8.89 -24.34
C LEU A 99 -14.28 8.10 -23.09
N VAL A 100 -13.38 7.16 -23.29
CA VAL A 100 -12.76 6.35 -22.23
C VAL A 100 -11.29 6.73 -22.12
N ALA A 101 -10.82 7.04 -20.92
CA ALA A 101 -9.39 7.19 -20.66
C ALA A 101 -8.78 5.81 -20.35
N LEU A 102 -7.65 5.50 -20.98
CA LEU A 102 -6.75 4.42 -20.60
C LEU A 102 -5.52 5.04 -19.95
N GLN A 103 -5.24 4.67 -18.71
CA GLN A 103 -4.20 5.30 -17.93
C GLN A 103 -3.21 4.26 -17.39
N THR A 104 -1.92 4.59 -17.43
CA THR A 104 -0.77 3.79 -16.98
C THR A 104 0.36 4.72 -16.57
N HIS A 105 1.32 4.23 -15.78
CA HIS A 105 2.51 5.02 -15.46
C HIS A 105 3.77 4.56 -16.20
N LEU A 106 4.71 5.49 -16.39
CA LEU A 106 5.91 5.28 -17.23
C LEU A 106 7.13 4.84 -16.42
N ASP A 107 7.23 5.23 -15.19
CA ASP A 107 8.36 4.91 -14.34
C ASP A 107 8.33 3.45 -13.84
N MET A 108 9.35 3.06 -13.13
CA MET A 108 9.45 1.77 -12.44
C MET A 108 10.42 1.85 -11.27
N VAL A 109 10.23 1.02 -10.27
CA VAL A 109 11.22 0.76 -9.23
C VAL A 109 12.41 0.01 -9.84
N CYS A 110 13.61 0.60 -9.77
CA CYS A 110 14.83 0.02 -10.33
C CYS A 110 15.72 -0.51 -9.20
N VAL A 111 15.69 -1.83 -8.98
CA VAL A 111 16.51 -2.55 -7.98
C VAL A 111 17.27 -3.68 -8.65
N ALA A 112 18.49 -3.96 -8.18
CA ALA A 112 19.29 -5.08 -8.65
C ALA A 112 19.65 -6.03 -7.50
N GLU A 113 19.96 -7.29 -7.84
CA GLU A 113 20.51 -8.27 -6.91
C GLU A 113 21.87 -7.83 -6.35
N ASP A 114 22.19 -8.31 -5.16
CA ASP A 114 23.49 -8.05 -4.53
C ASP A 114 24.66 -8.50 -5.41
N GLY A 115 25.46 -7.54 -5.86
CA GLY A 115 26.64 -7.78 -6.70
C GLY A 115 26.37 -7.78 -8.20
N HIS A 116 25.14 -7.55 -8.64
CA HIS A 116 24.83 -7.27 -10.03
C HIS A 116 25.22 -5.83 -10.39
N ASP A 117 25.99 -5.64 -11.48
CA ASP A 117 26.46 -4.31 -11.93
C ASP A 117 25.38 -3.67 -12.80
N PHE A 118 24.60 -2.79 -12.23
CA PHE A 118 23.46 -2.12 -12.89
C PHE A 118 23.36 -0.66 -12.49
N ASN A 119 23.31 0.21 -13.48
CA ASN A 119 23.05 1.63 -13.29
C ASN A 119 21.66 2.00 -13.83
N PRO A 120 20.66 2.22 -12.96
CA PRO A 120 19.28 2.48 -13.36
C PRO A 120 19.09 3.73 -14.25
N LEU A 121 20.06 4.64 -14.29
CA LEU A 121 19.99 5.86 -15.11
C LEU A 121 20.48 5.67 -16.54
N THR A 122 21.21 4.60 -16.84
CA THR A 122 21.87 4.40 -18.13
C THR A 122 21.67 3.05 -18.77
N ASP A 123 21.42 2.03 -17.94
CA ASP A 123 21.41 0.65 -18.42
C ASP A 123 19.97 0.21 -18.74
N PRO A 124 19.75 -0.49 -19.86
CA PRO A 124 18.47 -1.09 -20.18
C PRO A 124 18.17 -2.26 -19.23
N ILE A 125 16.93 -2.69 -19.19
CA ILE A 125 16.54 -3.95 -18.52
C ILE A 125 16.73 -5.10 -19.51
N ASP A 126 17.53 -6.10 -19.12
CA ASP A 126 17.76 -7.33 -19.90
C ASP A 126 16.59 -8.30 -19.70
N VAL A 127 15.59 -8.19 -20.57
CA VAL A 127 14.34 -8.97 -20.50
C VAL A 127 14.57 -10.40 -20.95
N ILE A 128 14.18 -11.37 -20.13
CA ILE A 128 14.18 -12.81 -20.40
C ILE A 128 12.76 -13.27 -20.73
N VAL A 129 12.56 -13.75 -21.96
CA VAL A 129 11.29 -14.33 -22.42
C VAL A 129 11.38 -15.84 -22.36
N ASP A 130 10.71 -16.47 -21.38
CA ASP A 130 10.59 -17.93 -21.29
C ASP A 130 9.20 -18.36 -21.78
N ARG A 131 9.12 -18.76 -23.05
CA ARG A 131 7.85 -19.19 -23.66
C ARG A 131 7.39 -20.56 -23.18
N ASP A 132 8.32 -21.41 -22.72
CA ASP A 132 7.98 -22.73 -22.22
C ASP A 132 7.42 -22.64 -20.79
N ALA A 133 7.96 -21.75 -19.98
CA ALA A 133 7.42 -21.42 -18.67
C ALA A 133 6.21 -20.44 -18.76
N GLY A 134 6.04 -19.73 -19.87
CA GLY A 134 5.02 -18.71 -20.06
C GLY A 134 5.28 -17.44 -19.26
N THR A 135 6.55 -17.07 -19.03
CA THR A 135 6.93 -15.95 -18.18
C THR A 135 7.85 -14.94 -18.85
N LEU A 136 7.77 -13.71 -18.36
CA LEU A 136 8.72 -12.63 -18.63
C LEU A 136 9.41 -12.25 -17.32
N THR A 137 10.74 -12.19 -17.31
CA THR A 137 11.58 -11.81 -16.17
C THR A 137 12.74 -10.92 -16.64
N ALA A 138 13.56 -10.45 -15.69
CA ALA A 138 14.78 -9.72 -15.99
C ALA A 138 16.02 -10.44 -15.43
N ASP A 139 17.20 -10.20 -16.04
CA ASP A 139 18.48 -10.75 -15.57
C ASP A 139 19.00 -9.91 -14.40
N GLY A 140 18.83 -10.40 -13.19
CA GLY A 140 19.39 -9.83 -11.95
C GLY A 140 18.85 -8.46 -11.54
N THR A 141 17.76 -7.97 -12.16
CA THR A 141 17.12 -6.69 -11.84
C THR A 141 15.60 -6.84 -11.68
N THR A 142 14.91 -5.78 -11.26
CA THR A 142 13.47 -5.62 -11.47
C THR A 142 13.17 -5.65 -12.96
N LEU A 143 11.99 -6.16 -13.32
CA LEU A 143 11.52 -6.26 -14.71
C LEU A 143 10.86 -4.96 -15.18
N GLY A 144 10.13 -4.28 -14.30
CA GLY A 144 9.27 -3.15 -14.59
C GLY A 144 7.99 -3.55 -15.33
N ALA A 145 7.44 -4.71 -15.00
CA ALA A 145 6.12 -5.10 -15.48
C ALA A 145 5.04 -4.20 -14.87
N ASP A 146 5.26 -3.73 -13.69
CA ASP A 146 4.60 -2.63 -13.03
C ASP A 146 5.27 -1.31 -13.50
N ASP A 147 4.62 -0.41 -14.24
CA ASP A 147 3.41 -0.63 -15.06
C ASP A 147 3.74 -0.69 -16.56
N GLY A 148 4.96 -1.15 -16.91
CA GLY A 148 5.34 -1.37 -18.31
C GLY A 148 4.44 -2.34 -19.05
N ALA A 149 3.72 -3.22 -18.32
CA ALA A 149 2.77 -4.13 -18.91
C ALA A 149 1.51 -3.41 -19.38
N GLY A 150 0.96 -2.51 -18.56
CA GLY A 150 -0.16 -1.65 -18.96
C GLY A 150 0.20 -0.76 -20.14
N VAL A 151 1.38 -0.11 -20.10
CA VAL A 151 1.89 0.69 -21.25
C VAL A 151 1.96 -0.15 -22.52
N ALA A 152 2.52 -1.36 -22.47
CA ALA A 152 2.67 -2.24 -23.64
C ALA A 152 1.31 -2.70 -24.20
N ILE A 153 0.31 -2.97 -23.33
CA ILE A 153 -1.08 -3.27 -23.73
C ILE A 153 -1.70 -2.07 -24.44
N VAL A 154 -1.60 -0.87 -23.86
CA VAL A 154 -2.13 0.37 -24.47
C VAL A 154 -1.47 0.64 -25.80
N MET A 155 -0.16 0.43 -25.93
CA MET A 155 0.54 0.56 -27.21
C MET A 155 -0.04 -0.37 -28.28
N SER A 156 -0.38 -1.60 -27.95
CA SER A 156 -1.02 -2.55 -28.87
C SER A 156 -2.41 -2.09 -29.29
N ILE A 157 -3.20 -1.51 -28.37
CA ILE A 157 -4.53 -0.95 -28.68
C ILE A 157 -4.42 0.22 -29.66
N VAL A 158 -3.52 1.16 -29.41
CA VAL A 158 -3.30 2.35 -30.25
C VAL A 158 -2.86 1.99 -31.66
N LYS A 159 -2.14 0.87 -31.86
CA LYS A 159 -1.79 0.34 -33.19
C LYS A 159 -3.00 -0.12 -34.00
N GLY A 160 -4.20 -0.13 -33.43
CA GLY A 160 -5.44 -0.47 -34.13
C GLY A 160 -5.76 -1.97 -34.19
N HIS A 161 -5.34 -2.72 -33.19
CA HIS A 161 -5.56 -4.17 -33.13
C HIS A 161 -6.92 -4.58 -32.52
N MET A 162 -7.75 -3.62 -32.04
CA MET A 162 -9.10 -3.89 -31.55
C MET A 162 -10.08 -2.78 -31.90
N ALA A 163 -11.38 -3.09 -31.86
CA ALA A 163 -12.45 -2.10 -32.03
C ALA A 163 -12.69 -1.33 -30.71
N HIS A 164 -12.87 -0.01 -30.80
CA HIS A 164 -13.11 0.85 -29.63
C HIS A 164 -13.84 2.14 -29.98
N GLY A 165 -14.50 2.76 -29.01
CA GLY A 165 -14.95 4.14 -29.06
C GLY A 165 -13.79 5.15 -29.04
N PRO A 166 -14.04 6.46 -28.94
CA PRO A 166 -12.96 7.44 -28.74
C PRO A 166 -12.21 7.13 -27.44
N LEU A 167 -10.86 7.16 -27.52
CA LEU A 167 -10.00 6.94 -26.37
C LEU A 167 -9.15 8.17 -26.08
N ARG A 168 -8.89 8.42 -24.80
CA ARG A 168 -7.82 9.29 -24.31
C ARG A 168 -6.77 8.44 -23.64
N ILE A 169 -5.54 8.53 -24.11
CA ILE A 169 -4.40 7.85 -23.50
C ILE A 169 -3.72 8.83 -22.56
N ILE A 170 -3.46 8.36 -21.33
CA ILE A 170 -2.79 9.11 -20.26
C ILE A 170 -1.62 8.26 -19.77
N PHE A 171 -0.41 8.71 -20.04
CA PHE A 171 0.80 8.12 -19.50
C PHE A 171 1.38 9.09 -18.47
N THR A 172 1.38 8.69 -17.20
CA THR A 172 1.89 9.49 -16.08
C THR A 172 3.33 9.13 -15.74
N THR A 173 3.95 9.94 -14.92
CA THR A 173 5.32 9.78 -14.42
C THR A 173 5.35 9.78 -12.90
N ASP A 174 6.41 9.18 -12.29
CA ASP A 174 6.70 9.26 -10.88
C ASP A 174 5.59 8.68 -9.96
N GLU A 175 4.93 7.62 -10.39
CA GLU A 175 3.92 6.93 -9.59
C GLU A 175 4.53 6.34 -8.31
N GLU A 176 5.66 5.67 -8.46
CA GLU A 176 6.35 4.83 -7.48
C GLU A 176 6.97 5.60 -6.28
N ILE A 177 7.03 6.95 -6.37
CA ILE A 177 7.57 7.78 -5.29
C ILE A 177 6.53 8.74 -4.75
N ASP A 178 6.05 9.69 -5.58
CA ASP A 178 5.22 10.82 -5.13
C ASP A 178 3.94 11.02 -5.97
N MET A 179 3.72 10.23 -7.03
CA MET A 179 2.62 10.43 -7.99
C MET A 179 2.61 11.86 -8.58
N SER A 180 3.80 12.49 -8.72
CA SER A 180 3.89 13.90 -9.12
C SER A 180 3.43 14.12 -10.56
N GLY A 181 3.50 13.11 -11.43
CA GLY A 181 2.89 13.14 -12.75
C GLY A 181 1.37 13.22 -12.67
N ALA A 182 0.71 12.29 -12.01
CA ALA A 182 -0.74 12.33 -11.83
C ALA A 182 -1.22 13.65 -11.19
N LEU A 183 -0.47 14.17 -10.19
CA LEU A 183 -0.75 15.47 -9.56
C LEU A 183 -0.57 16.67 -10.51
N ALA A 184 0.18 16.52 -11.61
CA ALA A 184 0.34 17.55 -12.63
C ALA A 184 -0.76 17.51 -13.72
N VAL A 185 -1.59 16.45 -13.75
CA VAL A 185 -2.77 16.36 -14.62
C VAL A 185 -3.79 17.41 -14.21
N THR A 186 -4.43 18.06 -15.18
CA THR A 186 -5.40 19.12 -14.93
C THR A 186 -6.84 18.67 -15.25
N ALA A 187 -7.83 19.41 -14.73
CA ALA A 187 -9.22 19.16 -15.08
C ALA A 187 -9.50 19.34 -16.59
N GLU A 188 -8.68 20.13 -17.32
CA GLU A 188 -8.79 20.31 -18.76
C GLU A 188 -8.39 19.03 -19.49
N ASP A 189 -7.36 18.33 -19.03
CA ASP A 189 -6.90 17.05 -19.56
C ASP A 189 -7.96 15.94 -19.40
N MET A 190 -8.85 16.06 -18.42
CA MET A 190 -9.93 15.12 -18.14
C MET A 190 -11.28 15.54 -18.76
N THR A 191 -11.31 16.61 -19.57
CA THR A 191 -12.55 17.10 -20.18
C THR A 191 -13.19 16.03 -21.06
N ASP A 192 -14.51 15.83 -20.89
CA ASP A 192 -15.36 14.87 -21.61
C ASP A 192 -15.08 13.39 -21.35
N VAL A 193 -14.08 13.03 -20.56
CA VAL A 193 -13.85 11.65 -20.12
C VAL A 193 -15.05 11.18 -19.27
N LYS A 194 -15.63 10.03 -19.64
CA LYS A 194 -16.76 9.42 -18.92
C LYS A 194 -16.37 8.24 -18.07
N TYR A 195 -15.33 7.53 -18.46
CA TYR A 195 -14.80 6.36 -17.80
C TYR A 195 -13.28 6.39 -17.83
N LEU A 196 -12.65 5.91 -16.77
CA LEU A 196 -11.21 5.71 -16.74
C LEU A 196 -10.92 4.24 -16.39
N VAL A 197 -10.08 3.61 -17.20
CA VAL A 197 -9.51 2.30 -16.93
C VAL A 197 -8.02 2.48 -16.72
N ASN A 198 -7.60 2.37 -15.46
CA ASN A 198 -6.20 2.26 -15.09
C ASN A 198 -5.76 0.80 -15.31
N ILE A 199 -4.55 0.58 -15.86
CA ILE A 199 -4.07 -0.78 -16.20
C ILE A 199 -2.81 -1.09 -15.39
N ASP A 200 -2.93 -0.97 -14.10
CA ASP A 200 -1.86 -0.95 -13.11
C ASP A 200 -2.09 -1.96 -11.95
N SER A 201 -3.05 -2.86 -12.12
CA SER A 201 -3.26 -3.96 -11.19
C SER A 201 -2.40 -5.17 -11.54
N GLU A 202 -2.02 -5.96 -10.53
CA GLU A 202 -1.08 -7.07 -10.66
C GLU A 202 -1.75 -8.46 -10.71
N ALA A 203 -3.08 -8.52 -10.94
CA ALA A 203 -3.82 -9.78 -10.97
C ALA A 203 -4.93 -9.75 -12.02
N SER A 204 -4.91 -10.69 -12.96
CA SER A 204 -5.84 -10.75 -14.08
C SER A 204 -7.23 -11.29 -13.73
N ASP A 205 -7.43 -11.76 -12.52
CA ASP A 205 -8.70 -12.26 -11.99
C ASP A 205 -9.37 -11.29 -11.00
N THR A 206 -8.83 -10.08 -10.89
CA THR A 206 -9.32 -9.03 -9.98
C THR A 206 -9.68 -7.75 -10.74
N VAL A 207 -10.61 -6.98 -10.19
CA VAL A 207 -10.87 -5.59 -10.55
C VAL A 207 -10.82 -4.74 -9.29
N THR A 208 -9.92 -3.79 -9.25
CA THR A 208 -9.78 -2.84 -8.15
C THR A 208 -10.71 -1.65 -8.37
N VAL A 209 -11.49 -1.30 -7.34
CA VAL A 209 -12.54 -0.29 -7.41
C VAL A 209 -12.41 0.80 -6.36
N SER A 210 -11.37 0.74 -5.56
CA SER A 210 -11.12 1.69 -4.46
C SER A 210 -9.67 1.60 -4.03
N SER A 211 -9.09 2.73 -3.61
CA SER A 211 -7.77 2.80 -2.98
C SER A 211 -7.79 3.73 -1.77
N ALA A 212 -6.96 3.43 -0.78
CA ALA A 212 -6.90 4.24 0.43
C ALA A 212 -5.86 5.36 0.28
N ALA A 213 -6.28 6.58 0.63
CA ALA A 213 -5.35 7.63 0.99
C ALA A 213 -4.56 7.27 2.24
N ASP A 214 -3.44 7.90 2.44
CA ASP A 214 -2.74 7.87 3.71
C ASP A 214 -2.33 9.28 4.17
N ALA A 215 -1.96 9.37 5.45
CA ALA A 215 -1.29 10.54 6.00
C ALA A 215 -0.11 10.09 6.85
N ILE A 216 0.87 10.97 7.02
CA ILE A 216 2.01 10.74 7.90
C ILE A 216 1.81 11.60 9.15
N VAL A 217 1.54 10.96 10.27
CA VAL A 217 1.35 11.61 11.57
C VAL A 217 2.64 11.50 12.37
N VAL A 218 3.25 12.65 12.66
CA VAL A 218 4.46 12.75 13.49
C VAL A 218 4.13 13.49 14.77
N THR A 219 4.17 12.77 15.89
CA THR A 219 3.93 13.35 17.23
C THR A 219 5.25 13.46 17.97
N THR A 220 5.54 14.64 18.51
CA THR A 220 6.81 14.97 19.14
C THR A 220 6.63 15.60 20.52
N GLY A 221 7.69 15.54 21.34
CA GLY A 221 7.68 16.20 22.63
C GLY A 221 9.09 16.41 23.18
N SER A 222 9.23 17.41 24.06
CA SER A 222 10.47 17.64 24.80
C SER A 222 10.47 16.81 26.09
N PRO A 223 11.55 16.04 26.37
CA PRO A 223 11.63 15.22 27.57
C PRO A 223 11.62 16.07 28.86
N MET A 224 10.71 15.77 29.76
CA MET A 224 10.71 16.32 31.12
C MET A 224 11.33 15.28 32.07
N LEU A 225 12.56 15.53 32.50
CA LEU A 225 13.35 14.59 33.27
C LEU A 225 13.50 15.02 34.72
N THR A 226 13.54 14.02 35.63
CA THR A 226 13.87 14.17 37.04
C THR A 226 14.99 13.21 37.43
N ASP A 227 15.59 13.40 38.61
CA ASP A 227 16.57 12.45 39.14
C ASP A 227 15.86 11.12 39.47
N ALA A 228 16.53 10.03 39.15
CA ALA A 228 16.02 8.69 39.46
C ALA A 228 16.04 8.47 40.99
N THR A 229 14.99 7.81 41.48
CA THR A 229 14.85 7.44 42.88
C THR A 229 14.90 5.93 43.11
N LYS A 230 14.70 5.15 42.04
CA LYS A 230 14.74 3.68 42.07
C LYS A 230 16.12 3.18 41.64
N ASP A 231 16.52 2.03 42.16
CA ASP A 231 17.90 1.54 42.09
C ASP A 231 18.12 0.39 41.08
N THR A 232 17.05 -0.21 40.59
CA THR A 232 17.12 -1.40 39.76
C THR A 232 16.52 -1.13 38.37
N ALA A 233 17.36 -1.09 37.35
CA ALA A 233 16.91 -0.92 35.96
C ALA A 233 16.69 -2.26 35.27
N VAL A 234 15.64 -2.33 34.46
CA VAL A 234 15.31 -3.51 33.66
C VAL A 234 14.84 -3.11 32.27
N THR A 235 15.14 -3.95 31.30
CA THR A 235 14.56 -3.90 29.96
C THR A 235 13.43 -4.89 29.87
N ILE A 236 12.26 -4.42 29.44
CA ILE A 236 11.12 -5.28 29.03
C ILE A 236 11.03 -5.21 27.51
N ALA A 237 11.09 -6.36 26.84
CA ALA A 237 11.08 -6.41 25.38
C ALA A 237 10.07 -7.43 24.85
N ILE A 238 9.31 -7.03 23.83
CA ILE A 238 8.45 -7.89 23.02
C ILE A 238 9.11 -8.13 21.67
N SER A 239 9.04 -9.37 21.16
CA SER A 239 9.60 -9.77 19.87
C SER A 239 8.96 -11.04 19.34
N GLY A 240 9.38 -11.47 18.13
CA GLY A 240 8.87 -12.70 17.50
C GLY A 240 7.48 -12.54 16.87
N LEU A 241 7.06 -11.30 16.64
CA LEU A 241 5.81 -10.99 15.94
C LEU A 241 6.00 -11.08 14.41
N LYS A 242 4.92 -11.37 13.68
CA LYS A 242 4.96 -11.52 12.22
C LYS A 242 5.25 -10.20 11.49
N GLY A 243 4.67 -9.09 11.94
CA GLY A 243 4.79 -7.81 11.25
C GLY A 243 4.13 -7.82 9.87
N GLY A 244 4.62 -7.01 8.94
CA GLY A 244 4.18 -6.91 7.55
C GLY A 244 3.78 -5.50 7.16
N HIS A 245 3.39 -5.30 5.89
CA HIS A 245 2.98 -4.01 5.37
C HIS A 245 1.66 -3.56 6.00
N SER A 246 1.62 -2.33 6.56
CA SER A 246 0.47 -1.83 7.33
C SER A 246 -0.77 -1.57 6.50
N GLY A 247 -0.65 -1.42 5.18
CA GLY A 247 -1.78 -1.37 4.27
C GLY A 247 -2.33 -2.76 3.98
N MET A 248 -1.52 -3.63 3.38
CA MET A 248 -1.96 -4.91 2.84
C MET A 248 -2.36 -5.94 3.92
N MET A 249 -1.73 -5.89 5.09
CA MET A 249 -1.87 -6.95 6.11
C MET A 249 -2.54 -6.46 7.40
N ILE A 250 -3.04 -5.23 7.43
CA ILE A 250 -3.65 -4.66 8.65
C ILE A 250 -4.93 -5.39 9.05
N GLY A 251 -5.67 -5.93 8.09
CA GLY A 251 -6.89 -6.72 8.29
C GLY A 251 -6.65 -8.13 8.85
N GLU A 252 -5.40 -8.61 8.89
CA GLU A 252 -5.07 -9.96 9.35
C GLU A 252 -5.01 -10.10 10.88
N GLY A 253 -5.28 -9.02 11.62
CA GLY A 253 -5.25 -9.04 13.08
C GLY A 253 -3.88 -9.24 13.70
N ARG A 254 -2.80 -8.83 13.01
CA ARG A 254 -1.43 -8.93 13.51
C ARG A 254 -1.19 -8.02 14.71
N CYS A 255 -0.35 -8.46 15.63
CA CYS A 255 -0.03 -7.73 16.84
C CYS A 255 0.98 -6.60 16.56
N ASN A 256 0.65 -5.38 16.98
CA ASN A 256 1.61 -4.27 17.01
C ASN A 256 2.43 -4.33 18.31
N GLY A 257 3.74 -4.55 18.19
CA GLY A 257 4.63 -4.71 19.33
C GLY A 257 4.73 -3.49 20.23
N ILE A 258 4.60 -2.28 19.67
CA ILE A 258 4.64 -1.02 20.44
C ILE A 258 3.40 -0.91 21.31
N VAL A 259 2.22 -1.05 20.73
CA VAL A 259 0.93 -0.94 21.41
C VAL A 259 0.80 -2.02 22.49
N ALA A 260 1.20 -3.26 22.16
CA ALA A 260 1.18 -4.36 23.11
C ALA A 260 2.09 -4.12 24.33
N LEU A 261 3.33 -3.64 24.09
CA LEU A 261 4.26 -3.32 25.18
C LEU A 261 3.75 -2.14 26.03
N ALA A 262 3.27 -1.07 25.38
CA ALA A 262 2.72 0.09 26.08
C ALA A 262 1.52 -0.30 26.97
N GLY A 263 0.62 -1.16 26.48
CA GLY A 263 -0.51 -1.67 27.24
C GLY A 263 -0.09 -2.47 28.50
N ILE A 264 0.95 -3.30 28.38
CA ILE A 264 1.52 -4.01 29.53
C ILE A 264 2.12 -3.02 30.55
N LEU A 265 2.87 -2.03 30.07
CA LEU A 265 3.48 -1.01 30.93
C LEU A 265 2.41 -0.16 31.64
N ASN A 266 1.33 0.22 30.96
CA ASN A 266 0.20 0.90 31.59
C ASN A 266 -0.40 0.07 32.74
N GLY A 267 -0.68 -1.21 32.48
CA GLY A 267 -1.21 -2.10 33.52
C GLY A 267 -0.26 -2.28 34.72
N ILE A 268 1.05 -2.29 34.46
CA ILE A 268 2.05 -2.33 35.54
C ILE A 268 2.08 -1.00 36.30
N SER A 269 2.07 0.14 35.62
CA SER A 269 2.11 1.49 36.24
C SER A 269 0.94 1.71 37.20
N GLU A 270 -0.27 1.28 36.84
CA GLU A 270 -1.45 1.36 37.70
C GLU A 270 -1.34 0.51 38.98
N ALA A 271 -0.72 -0.67 38.85
CA ALA A 271 -0.55 -1.57 40.01
C ALA A 271 0.64 -1.18 40.89
N ARG A 272 1.73 -0.72 40.28
CA ARG A 272 2.99 -0.37 40.94
C ARG A 272 3.76 0.66 40.11
N PRO A 273 3.94 1.89 40.58
CA PRO A 273 4.69 2.92 39.89
C PRO A 273 6.15 2.51 39.62
N PHE A 274 6.58 2.71 38.40
CA PHE A 274 7.98 2.60 37.97
C PHE A 274 8.47 3.95 37.42
N GLU A 275 9.75 4.07 37.12
CA GLU A 275 10.34 5.23 36.45
C GLU A 275 10.70 4.85 35.03
N LEU A 276 10.16 5.55 34.02
CA LEU A 276 10.46 5.31 32.61
C LEU A 276 11.80 5.97 32.26
N VAL A 277 12.68 5.18 31.62
CA VAL A 277 13.98 5.67 31.08
C VAL A 277 13.89 5.84 29.57
N SER A 278 13.31 4.84 28.87
CA SER A 278 13.14 4.87 27.42
C SER A 278 12.06 3.92 26.96
N LEU A 279 11.50 4.19 25.75
CA LEU A 279 10.60 3.30 25.03
C LEU A 279 10.93 3.41 23.54
N SER A 280 11.15 2.27 22.87
CA SER A 280 11.45 2.25 21.44
C SER A 280 10.86 1.03 20.74
N GLY A 281 10.49 1.19 19.48
CA GLY A 281 9.94 0.11 18.65
C GLY A 281 9.66 0.54 17.23
N GLY A 282 9.54 -0.44 16.35
CA GLY A 282 9.30 -0.22 14.93
C GLY A 282 10.52 0.27 14.14
N ILE A 283 10.41 0.20 12.81
CA ILE A 283 11.50 0.57 11.87
C ILE A 283 11.01 1.51 10.76
N ALA A 284 9.71 1.49 10.45
CA ALA A 284 9.07 2.32 9.43
C ALA A 284 7.61 2.54 9.79
N ASP A 285 7.01 3.64 9.33
CA ASP A 285 5.61 3.99 9.58
C ASP A 285 4.62 3.05 8.86
N ASN A 286 5.00 2.53 7.69
CA ASN A 286 4.22 1.60 6.89
C ASN A 286 4.44 0.11 7.23
N ALA A 287 5.21 -0.20 8.28
CA ALA A 287 5.45 -1.58 8.72
C ALA A 287 4.83 -1.82 10.12
N ILE A 288 4.09 -2.91 10.28
CA ILE A 288 3.56 -3.33 11.59
C ILE A 288 4.73 -3.75 12.48
N PRO A 289 4.95 -3.11 13.65
CA PRO A 289 6.11 -3.35 14.48
C PRO A 289 6.21 -4.78 15.02
N THR A 290 7.30 -5.48 14.66
CA THR A 290 7.59 -6.86 15.09
C THR A 290 8.23 -6.96 16.47
N LYS A 291 8.71 -5.83 16.99
CA LYS A 291 9.41 -5.74 18.27
C LYS A 291 9.31 -4.34 18.85
N ALA A 292 9.33 -4.28 20.18
CA ALA A 292 9.50 -3.06 20.95
C ALA A 292 10.20 -3.35 22.27
N GLN A 293 10.81 -2.33 22.88
CA GLN A 293 11.45 -2.45 24.17
C GLN A 293 11.28 -1.18 25.01
N ALA A 294 11.24 -1.33 26.30
CA ALA A 294 11.25 -0.25 27.27
C ALA A 294 12.31 -0.51 28.35
N VAL A 295 13.00 0.54 28.75
CA VAL A 295 13.85 0.51 29.95
C VAL A 295 13.11 1.25 31.06
N ILE A 296 12.92 0.57 32.19
CA ILE A 296 12.28 1.14 33.37
C ILE A 296 13.15 0.92 34.61
N GLN A 297 12.98 1.77 35.63
CA GLN A 297 13.59 1.57 36.95
C GLN A 297 12.51 1.27 37.99
N ILE A 298 12.82 0.33 38.87
CA ILE A 298 11.96 -0.19 39.92
C ILE A 298 12.74 -0.31 41.23
N ASP A 299 12.05 -0.49 42.34
CA ASP A 299 12.68 -0.93 43.60
C ASP A 299 13.11 -2.40 43.45
N ALA A 300 14.30 -2.78 43.91
CA ALA A 300 14.83 -4.15 43.79
C ALA A 300 13.86 -5.21 44.36
N ALA A 301 13.09 -4.87 45.39
CA ALA A 301 12.09 -5.75 45.99
C ALA A 301 10.91 -6.08 45.05
N ASP A 302 10.66 -5.27 44.01
CA ASP A 302 9.55 -5.44 43.08
C ASP A 302 9.89 -6.32 41.88
N ARG A 303 11.17 -6.68 41.66
CA ARG A 303 11.65 -7.45 40.52
C ARG A 303 10.84 -8.73 40.26
N ALA A 304 10.69 -9.57 41.26
CA ALA A 304 9.97 -10.83 41.12
C ALA A 304 8.44 -10.63 40.83
N THR A 305 7.89 -9.54 41.29
CA THR A 305 6.49 -9.18 41.02
C THR A 305 6.33 -8.67 39.60
N LEU A 306 7.27 -7.84 39.10
CA LEU A 306 7.32 -7.38 37.73
C LEU A 306 7.42 -8.56 36.74
N GLU A 307 8.33 -9.50 36.98
CA GLU A 307 8.51 -10.68 36.13
C GLU A 307 7.23 -11.52 36.01
N ARG A 308 6.48 -11.67 37.11
CA ARG A 308 5.16 -12.34 37.07
C ARG A 308 4.16 -11.56 36.20
N TRP A 309 4.06 -10.24 36.36
CA TRP A 309 3.13 -9.42 35.57
C TRP A 309 3.48 -9.45 34.09
N VAL A 310 4.78 -9.44 33.75
CA VAL A 310 5.24 -9.59 32.37
C VAL A 310 4.91 -10.98 31.81
N THR A 311 5.06 -12.04 32.62
CA THR A 311 4.66 -13.40 32.26
C THR A 311 3.14 -13.51 32.03
N ASP A 312 2.34 -12.99 32.98
CA ASP A 312 0.87 -12.97 32.87
C ASP A 312 0.41 -12.18 31.63
N GLY A 313 1.09 -11.06 31.34
CA GLY A 313 0.84 -10.26 30.15
C GLY A 313 1.19 -10.99 28.86
N ALA A 314 2.31 -11.74 28.84
CA ALA A 314 2.69 -12.57 27.70
C ALA A 314 1.67 -13.69 27.42
N GLU A 315 1.16 -14.33 28.47
CA GLU A 315 0.11 -15.35 28.35
C GLU A 315 -1.19 -14.74 27.77
N ALA A 316 -1.60 -13.57 28.30
CA ALA A 316 -2.79 -12.88 27.80
C ALA A 316 -2.66 -12.45 26.33
N LEU A 317 -1.48 -11.98 25.91
CA LEU A 317 -1.22 -11.65 24.50
C LEU A 317 -1.23 -12.89 23.61
N ARG A 318 -0.62 -14.01 24.03
CA ARG A 318 -0.65 -15.25 23.25
C ARG A 318 -2.07 -15.81 23.11
N GLU A 319 -2.90 -15.67 24.14
CA GLU A 319 -4.32 -16.05 24.06
C GLU A 319 -5.08 -15.15 23.09
N ALA A 320 -4.84 -13.83 23.15
CA ALA A 320 -5.50 -12.85 22.30
C ALA A 320 -5.14 -12.98 20.81
N PHE A 321 -3.88 -13.33 20.50
CA PHE A 321 -3.36 -13.47 19.14
C PHE A 321 -3.10 -14.93 18.75
N ALA A 322 -3.81 -15.89 19.35
CA ALA A 322 -3.65 -17.32 19.08
C ALA A 322 -3.91 -17.64 17.60
N GLY A 323 -2.98 -18.38 16.98
CA GLY A 323 -3.03 -18.72 15.56
C GLY A 323 -2.52 -17.61 14.63
N VAL A 324 -2.32 -16.39 15.15
CA VAL A 324 -1.71 -15.29 14.38
C VAL A 324 -0.26 -15.10 14.80
N GLU A 325 0.05 -14.99 16.09
CA GLU A 325 1.38 -14.63 16.60
C GLU A 325 2.02 -15.77 17.43
N ASP A 326 2.22 -16.92 16.80
CA ASP A 326 2.77 -18.12 17.46
C ASP A 326 4.20 -17.92 18.00
N GLY A 327 4.96 -16.96 17.42
CA GLY A 327 6.33 -16.63 17.83
C GLY A 327 6.45 -15.59 18.96
N LEU A 328 5.33 -15.03 19.45
CA LEU A 328 5.31 -13.95 20.43
C LEU A 328 6.08 -14.30 21.70
N THR A 329 7.08 -13.48 22.01
CA THR A 329 7.87 -13.57 23.24
C THR A 329 7.92 -12.22 23.96
N LEU A 330 7.86 -12.27 25.29
CA LEU A 330 8.04 -11.12 26.16
C LEU A 330 9.10 -11.47 27.19
N THR A 331 10.12 -10.63 27.34
CA THR A 331 11.29 -10.89 28.18
C THR A 331 11.56 -9.75 29.14
N VAL A 332 12.17 -10.08 30.29
CA VAL A 332 12.74 -9.10 31.25
C VAL A 332 14.22 -9.41 31.37
N SER A 333 15.07 -8.40 31.22
CA SER A 333 16.51 -8.52 31.40
C SER A 333 17.07 -7.33 32.20
N ASP A 334 18.26 -7.47 32.73
CA ASP A 334 18.91 -6.39 33.47
C ASP A 334 19.33 -5.26 32.52
N ALA A 335 19.25 -4.02 33.00
CA ALA A 335 19.71 -2.83 32.32
C ALA A 335 20.61 -2.00 33.22
N ALA A 336 21.40 -1.10 32.62
CA ALA A 336 22.18 -0.15 33.38
C ALA A 336 21.25 0.92 33.97
N PRO A 337 21.35 1.24 35.29
CA PRO A 337 20.57 2.31 35.88
C PRO A 337 20.88 3.66 35.26
N ALA A 338 19.84 4.44 34.98
CA ALA A 338 19.93 5.82 34.53
C ALA A 338 19.92 6.79 35.74
N GLN A 339 20.61 7.90 35.61
CA GLN A 339 20.57 8.96 36.61
C GLN A 339 19.31 9.84 36.48
N ARG A 340 18.80 9.95 35.26
CA ARG A 340 17.64 10.76 34.93
C ARG A 340 16.56 9.88 34.31
N VAL A 341 15.32 10.11 34.70
CA VAL A 341 14.12 9.38 34.24
C VAL A 341 13.04 10.37 33.88
N PHE A 342 12.07 9.96 33.09
CA PHE A 342 10.91 10.80 32.80
C PHE A 342 10.12 11.09 34.09
N VAL A 343 9.60 12.33 34.21
CA VAL A 343 8.62 12.63 35.26
C VAL A 343 7.40 11.73 35.06
N SER A 344 6.84 11.23 36.15
CA SER A 344 5.76 10.19 36.10
C SER A 344 4.55 10.63 35.28
N GLU A 345 4.17 11.90 35.32
CA GLU A 345 3.07 12.44 34.54
C GLU A 345 3.33 12.31 33.04
N GLN A 346 4.51 12.72 32.56
CA GLN A 346 4.86 12.59 31.14
C GLN A 346 5.03 11.12 30.72
N ALA A 347 5.59 10.27 31.56
CA ALA A 347 5.69 8.84 31.30
C ALA A 347 4.28 8.22 31.08
N ASN A 348 3.32 8.58 31.93
CA ASN A 348 1.94 8.11 31.80
C ASN A 348 1.27 8.66 30.53
N HIS A 349 1.48 9.92 30.18
CA HIS A 349 0.98 10.53 28.94
C HIS A 349 1.53 9.83 27.69
N ILE A 350 2.83 9.50 27.66
CA ILE A 350 3.44 8.77 26.53
C ILE A 350 2.81 7.37 26.40
N LEU A 351 2.66 6.66 27.49
CA LEU A 351 2.05 5.33 27.47
C LEU A 351 0.56 5.39 27.09
N ALA A 352 -0.19 6.37 27.61
CA ALA A 352 -1.58 6.62 27.24
C ALA A 352 -1.70 6.94 25.75
N TYR A 353 -0.88 7.85 25.23
CA TYR A 353 -0.86 8.15 23.79
C TYR A 353 -0.64 6.89 22.94
N ALA A 354 0.33 6.05 23.31
CA ALA A 354 0.62 4.83 22.55
C ALA A 354 -0.50 3.77 22.63
N THR A 355 -1.26 3.72 23.72
CA THR A 355 -2.36 2.74 23.89
C THR A 355 -3.70 3.23 23.36
N ASP A 356 -3.95 4.54 23.40
CA ASP A 356 -5.23 5.14 23.02
C ASP A 356 -5.26 5.61 21.57
N SER A 357 -4.08 5.65 20.92
CA SER A 357 -3.97 5.91 19.49
C SER A 357 -4.69 4.86 18.65
N ILE A 358 -5.33 5.31 17.56
CA ILE A 358 -5.92 4.39 16.59
C ILE A 358 -4.82 3.47 16.05
N ASN A 359 -5.04 2.16 16.15
CA ASN A 359 -4.12 1.15 15.62
C ASN A 359 -4.90 -0.11 15.21
N GLY A 360 -4.58 -0.65 14.02
CA GLY A 360 -5.35 -1.73 13.39
C GLY A 360 -6.49 -1.20 12.53
N VAL A 361 -7.47 -2.04 12.24
CA VAL A 361 -8.68 -1.67 11.50
C VAL A 361 -9.50 -0.69 12.33
N TYR A 362 -9.86 0.45 11.70
CA TYR A 362 -10.73 1.47 12.30
C TYR A 362 -12.18 1.30 11.85
N THR A 363 -12.41 1.22 10.53
CA THR A 363 -13.74 0.92 9.95
C THR A 363 -13.63 -0.10 8.83
N MET A 364 -14.72 -0.86 8.64
CA MET A 364 -14.92 -1.72 7.47
C MET A 364 -15.81 -1.02 6.46
N SER A 365 -15.66 -1.34 5.18
CA SER A 365 -16.47 -0.79 4.10
C SER A 365 -17.95 -1.18 4.25
N GLU A 366 -18.85 -0.22 4.03
CA GLU A 366 -20.28 -0.47 3.95
C GLU A 366 -20.73 -0.87 2.53
N VAL A 367 -19.84 -0.69 1.54
CA VAL A 367 -20.12 -0.97 0.12
C VAL A 367 -19.58 -2.31 -0.32
N ILE A 368 -18.41 -2.70 0.17
CA ILE A 368 -17.72 -3.96 -0.21
C ILE A 368 -17.54 -4.79 1.06
N ASP A 369 -18.18 -5.95 1.08
CA ASP A 369 -18.16 -6.86 2.24
C ASP A 369 -16.75 -7.41 2.48
N GLY A 370 -16.29 -7.36 3.75
CA GLY A 370 -14.98 -7.86 4.15
C GLY A 370 -13.79 -6.91 3.88
N LEU A 371 -14.03 -5.74 3.27
CA LEU A 371 -12.99 -4.77 2.98
C LEU A 371 -12.71 -3.83 4.15
N VAL A 372 -11.43 -3.56 4.43
CA VAL A 372 -10.99 -2.49 5.34
C VAL A 372 -11.17 -1.14 4.65
N GLU A 373 -12.03 -0.26 5.18
CA GLU A 373 -12.19 1.11 4.69
C GLU A 373 -11.14 2.04 5.29
N SER A 374 -10.94 1.96 6.61
CA SER A 374 -9.93 2.77 7.29
C SER A 374 -9.17 1.99 8.37
N SER A 375 -7.92 2.34 8.52
CA SER A 375 -7.01 1.72 9.49
C SER A 375 -5.93 2.70 9.92
N SER A 376 -5.17 2.34 10.96
CA SER A 376 -3.93 3.02 11.28
C SER A 376 -2.88 2.06 11.82
N ASN A 377 -1.62 2.45 11.69
CA ASN A 377 -0.48 1.74 12.24
C ASN A 377 0.39 2.70 13.05
N LEU A 378 0.57 2.44 14.34
CA LEU A 378 1.62 3.06 15.13
C LEU A 378 2.94 2.38 14.74
N GLY A 379 3.61 2.94 13.72
CA GLY A 379 4.74 2.27 13.06
C GLY A 379 6.07 2.44 13.77
N GLN A 380 6.28 3.57 14.46
CA GLN A 380 7.54 3.84 15.17
C GLN A 380 7.28 4.62 16.46
N ILE A 381 8.07 4.31 17.48
CA ILE A 381 8.17 5.10 18.70
C ILE A 381 9.63 5.20 19.14
N HIS A 382 10.05 6.41 19.44
CA HIS A 382 11.36 6.70 20.03
C HIS A 382 11.20 7.69 21.17
N VAL A 383 11.40 7.21 22.39
CA VAL A 383 11.29 8.00 23.63
C VAL A 383 12.57 7.81 24.43
N SER A 384 13.33 8.88 24.60
CA SER A 384 14.58 8.89 25.32
C SER A 384 14.84 10.26 25.97
N ALA A 385 15.95 10.40 26.67
CA ALA A 385 16.37 11.69 27.22
C ALA A 385 16.64 12.76 26.14
N ASP A 386 16.83 12.35 24.88
CA ASP A 386 17.13 13.25 23.76
C ASP A 386 15.87 13.78 23.07
N GLY A 387 14.73 13.04 23.15
CA GLY A 387 13.50 13.42 22.48
C GLY A 387 12.38 12.40 22.64
N ILE A 388 11.19 12.83 22.22
CA ILE A 388 10.00 12.00 22.04
C ILE A 388 9.58 12.15 20.60
N GLU A 389 9.50 11.05 19.85
CA GLU A 389 8.98 10.99 18.50
C GLU A 389 8.14 9.71 18.33
N ILE A 390 6.94 9.87 17.81
CA ILE A 390 6.00 8.78 17.52
C ILE A 390 5.49 9.00 16.10
N ARG A 391 5.56 7.97 15.25
CA ARG A 391 5.11 8.00 13.87
C ARG A 391 3.98 7.02 13.64
N GLN A 392 2.94 7.51 12.99
CA GLN A 392 1.74 6.74 12.68
C GLN A 392 1.35 6.97 11.22
N LYS A 393 0.73 5.96 10.63
CA LYS A 393 0.26 6.00 9.25
C LYS A 393 -1.21 5.59 9.20
N PRO A 394 -2.16 6.55 9.37
CA PRO A 394 -3.57 6.32 9.09
C PRO A 394 -3.79 6.16 7.58
N ARG A 395 -4.78 5.34 7.23
CA ARG A 395 -5.22 5.10 5.85
C ARG A 395 -6.74 5.08 5.80
N SER A 396 -7.33 5.63 4.74
CA SER A 396 -8.76 5.51 4.47
C SER A 396 -9.08 5.72 3.00
N SER A 397 -10.01 4.94 2.46
CA SER A 397 -10.62 5.24 1.16
C SER A 397 -11.71 6.32 1.25
N SER A 398 -12.16 6.67 2.47
CA SER A 398 -13.09 7.77 2.73
C SER A 398 -12.33 9.01 3.21
N PRO A 399 -12.41 10.15 2.48
CA PRO A 399 -11.82 11.41 2.92
C PRO A 399 -12.34 11.87 4.29
N GLU A 400 -13.65 11.66 4.56
CA GLU A 400 -14.28 12.06 5.82
C GLU A 400 -13.73 11.26 6.99
N ARG A 401 -13.52 9.96 6.80
CA ARG A 401 -12.94 9.09 7.83
C ARG A 401 -11.49 9.42 8.11
N LEU A 402 -10.71 9.74 7.07
CA LEU A 402 -9.32 10.16 7.26
C LEU A 402 -9.25 11.44 8.09
N ALA A 403 -10.06 12.45 7.75
CA ALA A 403 -10.15 13.70 8.51
C ALA A 403 -10.60 13.47 9.97
N GLU A 404 -11.57 12.58 10.22
CA GLU A 404 -11.98 12.19 11.57
C GLU A 404 -10.83 11.58 12.37
N MET A 405 -10.04 10.70 11.76
CA MET A 405 -8.87 10.09 12.41
C MET A 405 -7.80 11.13 12.72
N GLU A 406 -7.53 12.08 11.81
CA GLU A 406 -6.61 13.17 12.04
C GLU A 406 -7.02 14.05 13.22
N ASP A 407 -8.30 14.39 13.32
CA ASP A 407 -8.82 15.18 14.44
C ASP A 407 -8.72 14.44 15.77
N GLN A 408 -8.89 13.12 15.77
CA GLN A 408 -8.65 12.29 16.96
C GLN A 408 -7.18 12.32 17.38
N TYR A 409 -6.22 12.23 16.44
CA TYR A 409 -4.80 12.34 16.74
C TYR A 409 -4.43 13.73 17.29
N ARG A 410 -4.96 14.82 16.71
CA ARG A 410 -4.75 16.18 17.22
C ARG A 410 -5.24 16.32 18.65
N THR A 411 -6.42 15.78 18.94
CA THR A 411 -7.02 15.79 20.28
C THR A 411 -6.15 15.00 21.25
N LEU A 412 -5.80 13.76 20.90
CA LEU A 412 -5.01 12.88 21.75
C LEU A 412 -3.61 13.46 22.06
N ALA A 413 -2.94 14.05 21.05
CA ALA A 413 -1.65 14.71 21.25
C ALA A 413 -1.78 15.89 22.22
N SER A 414 -2.81 16.73 22.06
CA SER A 414 -3.08 17.87 22.94
C SER A 414 -3.35 17.46 24.39
N GLU A 415 -4.18 16.43 24.60
CA GLU A 415 -4.50 15.88 25.92
C GLU A 415 -3.27 15.31 26.65
N ASN A 416 -2.30 14.79 25.89
CA ASN A 416 -1.07 14.22 26.41
C ASN A 416 0.14 15.20 26.38
N GLY A 417 -0.09 16.49 26.08
CA GLY A 417 0.92 17.52 26.12
C GLY A 417 2.03 17.35 25.07
N LEU A 418 1.68 16.72 23.93
CA LEU A 418 2.56 16.48 22.78
C LEU A 418 2.22 17.43 21.63
N MET A 419 3.19 17.70 20.77
CA MET A 419 3.00 18.41 19.50
C MET A 419 2.76 17.41 18.40
N ILE A 420 2.00 17.81 17.37
CA ILE A 420 1.68 16.94 16.25
C ILE A 420 1.84 17.70 14.94
N ASP A 421 2.39 17.03 13.95
CA ASP A 421 2.41 17.42 12.55
C ASP A 421 1.78 16.30 11.72
N ILE A 422 0.95 16.68 10.75
CA ILE A 422 0.28 15.73 9.86
C ILE A 422 0.53 16.20 8.43
N ALA A 423 1.27 15.38 7.69
CA ALA A 423 1.51 15.57 6.26
C ALA A 423 0.55 14.69 5.45
N GLU A 424 -0.02 15.25 4.40
CA GLU A 424 -0.82 14.49 3.43
C GLU A 424 0.08 13.51 2.66
N GLY A 425 -0.42 12.32 2.41
CA GLY A 425 0.16 11.30 1.54
C GLY A 425 -0.63 11.15 0.24
N SER A 426 -0.96 9.91 -0.12
CA SER A 426 -1.76 9.60 -1.30
C SER A 426 -3.22 10.09 -1.19
N ARG A 427 -3.91 10.18 -2.34
CA ARG A 427 -5.30 10.63 -2.42
C ARG A 427 -6.28 9.45 -2.31
N PRO A 428 -7.47 9.64 -1.70
CA PRO A 428 -8.46 8.57 -1.57
C PRO A 428 -9.24 8.37 -2.89
N TRP A 429 -9.52 7.11 -3.18
CA TRP A 429 -10.46 6.71 -4.22
C TRP A 429 -11.57 5.87 -3.60
N PRO A 430 -12.72 6.45 -3.25
CA PRO A 430 -13.87 5.72 -2.72
C PRO A 430 -14.50 4.80 -3.77
N ALA A 431 -15.00 3.63 -3.32
CA ALA A 431 -15.76 2.75 -4.18
C ALA A 431 -17.06 3.43 -4.67
N ASN A 432 -17.31 3.36 -5.98
CA ASN A 432 -18.52 3.91 -6.59
C ASN A 432 -19.63 2.85 -6.61
N ALA A 433 -20.65 2.97 -5.75
CA ALA A 433 -21.79 2.06 -5.70
C ALA A 433 -22.66 2.10 -6.99
N ASP A 434 -22.60 3.20 -7.75
CA ASP A 434 -23.33 3.41 -8.99
C ASP A 434 -22.48 3.15 -10.24
N SER A 435 -21.31 2.49 -10.09
CA SER A 435 -20.40 2.18 -11.20
C SER A 435 -21.11 1.39 -12.29
N ARG A 436 -20.87 1.78 -13.54
CA ARG A 436 -21.27 1.02 -14.74
C ARG A 436 -20.16 0.11 -15.23
N LEU A 437 -18.89 0.43 -14.94
CA LEU A 437 -17.74 -0.37 -15.31
C LEU A 437 -17.74 -1.72 -14.59
N VAL A 438 -17.93 -1.74 -13.29
CA VAL A 438 -17.82 -2.96 -12.47
C VAL A 438 -18.77 -4.07 -12.92
N PRO A 439 -20.11 -3.86 -13.02
CA PRO A 439 -21.02 -4.92 -13.46
C PRO A 439 -20.77 -5.35 -14.92
N GLU A 440 -20.29 -4.46 -15.78
CA GLU A 440 -19.95 -4.82 -17.16
C GLU A 440 -18.69 -5.70 -17.20
N ILE A 441 -17.65 -5.37 -16.46
CA ILE A 441 -16.45 -6.19 -16.31
C ILE A 441 -16.79 -7.57 -15.74
N GLN A 442 -17.60 -7.64 -14.68
CA GLN A 442 -18.04 -8.90 -14.11
C GLN A 442 -18.79 -9.77 -15.13
N ARG A 443 -19.64 -9.15 -15.97
CA ARG A 443 -20.36 -9.85 -17.03
C ARG A 443 -19.40 -10.39 -18.10
N ILE A 444 -18.51 -9.56 -18.60
CA ILE A 444 -17.53 -9.94 -19.64
C ILE A 444 -16.62 -11.06 -19.13
N TYR A 445 -16.07 -10.89 -17.93
CA TYR A 445 -15.15 -11.86 -17.34
C TYR A 445 -15.82 -13.23 -17.16
N ARG A 446 -17.08 -13.25 -16.69
CA ARG A 446 -17.87 -14.49 -16.56
C ARG A 446 -18.14 -15.13 -17.92
N GLU A 447 -18.43 -14.35 -18.96
CA GLU A 447 -18.63 -14.84 -20.33
C GLU A 447 -17.36 -15.50 -20.89
N GLN A 448 -16.20 -14.93 -20.59
CA GLN A 448 -14.91 -15.38 -21.12
C GLN A 448 -14.29 -16.54 -20.32
N ASN A 449 -14.38 -16.48 -18.99
CA ASN A 449 -13.64 -17.38 -18.10
C ASN A 449 -14.55 -18.40 -17.36
N GLY A 450 -15.88 -18.23 -17.39
CA GLY A 450 -16.82 -19.10 -16.69
C GLY A 450 -16.79 -18.99 -15.15
N SER A 451 -16.07 -18.00 -14.63
CA SER A 451 -15.94 -17.70 -13.20
C SER A 451 -16.21 -16.22 -12.93
N GLU A 452 -16.43 -15.86 -11.66
CA GLU A 452 -16.56 -14.46 -11.27
C GLU A 452 -15.18 -13.81 -11.15
N ILE A 453 -15.04 -12.55 -11.61
CA ILE A 453 -13.90 -11.71 -11.28
C ILE A 453 -14.03 -11.24 -9.84
N LYS A 454 -12.94 -11.21 -9.10
CA LYS A 454 -12.90 -10.69 -7.74
C LYS A 454 -12.95 -9.16 -7.78
N VAL A 455 -13.89 -8.55 -7.05
CA VAL A 455 -13.92 -7.11 -6.82
C VAL A 455 -13.18 -6.83 -5.54
N GLU A 456 -12.16 -5.99 -5.62
CA GLU A 456 -11.34 -5.66 -4.47
C GLU A 456 -11.03 -4.17 -4.35
N ALA A 457 -10.46 -3.79 -3.24
CA ALA A 457 -9.87 -2.48 -3.05
C ALA A 457 -8.48 -2.63 -2.45
N ILE A 458 -7.60 -1.72 -2.80
CA ILE A 458 -6.25 -1.69 -2.28
C ILE A 458 -6.18 -0.73 -1.10
N HIS A 459 -5.66 -1.21 0.03
CA HIS A 459 -5.46 -0.37 1.19
C HIS A 459 -4.09 0.35 1.15
N ALA A 460 -3.75 0.83 -0.05
CA ALA A 460 -2.57 1.62 -0.42
C ALA A 460 -2.99 2.69 -1.43
N GLY A 461 -2.09 3.62 -1.78
CA GLY A 461 -2.34 4.63 -2.81
C GLY A 461 -2.38 4.02 -4.21
N LEU A 462 -3.17 4.64 -5.10
CA LEU A 462 -3.16 4.48 -6.55
C LEU A 462 -3.40 5.85 -7.18
N GLU A 463 -2.90 6.08 -8.38
CA GLU A 463 -3.15 7.31 -9.14
C GLU A 463 -4.63 7.58 -9.39
N CYS A 464 -5.47 6.53 -9.37
CA CYS A 464 -6.94 6.64 -9.39
C CYS A 464 -7.48 7.60 -8.32
N GLY A 465 -6.83 7.72 -7.15
CA GLY A 465 -7.20 8.69 -6.11
C GLY A 465 -7.05 10.14 -6.59
N VAL A 466 -6.00 10.44 -7.31
CA VAL A 466 -5.76 11.78 -7.90
C VAL A 466 -6.80 12.07 -8.97
N PHE A 467 -7.07 11.12 -9.87
CA PHE A 467 -8.08 11.29 -10.92
C PHE A 467 -9.51 11.40 -10.37
N TYR A 468 -9.83 10.70 -9.27
CA TYR A 468 -11.12 10.81 -8.60
C TYR A 468 -11.38 12.24 -8.09
N GLU A 469 -10.41 12.83 -7.42
CA GLU A 469 -10.50 14.20 -6.92
C GLU A 469 -10.61 15.21 -8.08
N LEU A 470 -9.78 15.03 -9.12
CA LEU A 470 -9.69 15.93 -10.27
C LEU A 470 -10.97 15.93 -11.11
N ALA A 471 -11.57 14.76 -11.34
CA ALA A 471 -12.74 14.59 -12.21
C ALA A 471 -14.07 14.42 -11.46
N ASN A 472 -14.15 14.84 -10.20
CA ASN A 472 -15.36 14.90 -9.37
C ASN A 472 -16.20 13.61 -9.40
N GLY A 473 -15.59 12.48 -9.08
CA GLY A 473 -16.29 11.20 -8.95
C GLY A 473 -16.46 10.45 -10.29
N LEU A 474 -15.50 10.56 -11.17
CA LEU A 474 -15.41 9.77 -12.40
C LEU A 474 -15.55 8.26 -12.11
N ASP A 475 -16.31 7.55 -12.93
CA ASP A 475 -16.41 6.09 -12.83
C ASP A 475 -15.13 5.45 -13.33
N MET A 476 -14.42 4.76 -12.43
CA MET A 476 -13.08 4.25 -12.67
C MET A 476 -12.91 2.83 -12.14
N VAL A 477 -12.01 2.09 -12.76
CA VAL A 477 -11.52 0.78 -12.29
C VAL A 477 -10.03 0.68 -12.56
N SER A 478 -9.33 -0.17 -11.80
CA SER A 478 -8.00 -0.65 -12.13
C SER A 478 -8.05 -2.15 -12.40
N ILE A 479 -7.40 -2.58 -13.48
CA ILE A 479 -7.23 -3.96 -13.91
C ILE A 479 -5.78 -4.15 -14.35
N GLY A 480 -5.31 -5.38 -14.52
CA GLY A 480 -3.96 -5.62 -15.01
C GLY A 480 -3.61 -7.09 -15.14
N PRO A 481 -2.45 -7.41 -15.74
CA PRO A 481 -1.99 -8.78 -15.88
C PRO A 481 -1.42 -9.34 -14.57
N ASP A 482 -1.13 -10.64 -14.54
CA ASP A 482 -0.56 -11.29 -13.36
C ASP A 482 0.93 -10.94 -13.25
N VAL A 483 1.29 -10.13 -12.26
CA VAL A 483 2.66 -9.79 -11.88
C VAL A 483 2.91 -10.31 -10.46
N ILE A 484 4.06 -10.87 -10.21
CA ILE A 484 4.49 -11.29 -8.87
C ILE A 484 5.87 -10.72 -8.55
N ASN A 485 6.11 -10.45 -7.27
CA ASN A 485 7.34 -9.88 -6.75
C ASN A 485 7.70 -8.52 -7.39
N ALA A 486 6.71 -7.70 -7.75
CA ALA A 486 6.95 -6.31 -8.15
C ALA A 486 7.92 -5.61 -7.19
N HIS A 487 8.63 -4.61 -7.67
CA HIS A 487 9.62 -3.83 -6.91
C HIS A 487 10.82 -4.63 -6.36
N SER A 488 11.06 -5.83 -6.87
CA SER A 488 12.21 -6.64 -6.43
C SER A 488 12.86 -7.40 -7.58
N PRO A 489 14.16 -7.74 -7.49
CA PRO A 489 14.76 -8.71 -8.39
C PRO A 489 14.02 -10.05 -8.30
N GLY A 490 13.66 -10.61 -9.46
CA GLY A 490 12.77 -11.77 -9.53
C GLY A 490 11.30 -11.42 -9.81
N GLU A 491 11.00 -10.15 -10.08
CA GLU A 491 9.73 -9.72 -10.64
C GLU A 491 9.41 -10.54 -11.90
N THR A 492 8.20 -11.05 -11.97
CA THR A 492 7.79 -12.01 -13.00
C THR A 492 6.39 -11.70 -13.50
N LEU A 493 6.24 -11.54 -14.81
CA LEU A 493 4.97 -11.40 -15.50
C LEU A 493 4.53 -12.73 -16.10
N ASN A 494 3.27 -13.11 -15.90
CA ASN A 494 2.64 -14.27 -16.55
C ASN A 494 2.11 -13.91 -17.93
N LEU A 495 2.73 -14.42 -18.98
CA LEU A 495 2.34 -14.13 -20.36
C LEU A 495 0.92 -14.61 -20.71
N ALA A 496 0.40 -15.65 -20.02
CA ALA A 496 -0.96 -16.14 -20.26
C ALA A 496 -2.04 -15.21 -19.70
N SER A 497 -1.68 -14.24 -18.85
CA SER A 497 -2.61 -13.21 -18.36
C SER A 497 -2.83 -12.07 -19.35
N ILE A 498 -1.91 -11.84 -20.28
CA ILE A 498 -2.00 -10.77 -21.29
C ILE A 498 -3.25 -10.93 -22.18
N PRO A 499 -3.51 -12.10 -22.82
CA PRO A 499 -4.74 -12.27 -23.58
C PRO A 499 -6.02 -12.10 -22.75
N LYS A 500 -6.02 -12.45 -21.46
CA LYS A 500 -7.19 -12.27 -20.60
C LYS A 500 -7.56 -10.79 -20.46
N ILE A 501 -6.57 -9.93 -20.15
CA ILE A 501 -6.78 -8.49 -20.05
C ILE A 501 -7.11 -7.88 -21.42
N TRP A 502 -6.44 -8.34 -22.47
CA TRP A 502 -6.71 -7.91 -23.84
C TRP A 502 -8.18 -8.14 -24.22
N HIS A 503 -8.69 -9.36 -24.09
CA HIS A 503 -10.07 -9.70 -24.44
C HIS A 503 -11.09 -9.04 -23.50
N LEU A 504 -10.75 -8.80 -22.23
CA LEU A 504 -11.58 -8.02 -21.33
C LEU A 504 -11.75 -6.59 -21.84
N LEU A 505 -10.64 -5.92 -22.18
CA LEU A 505 -10.64 -4.56 -22.74
C LEU A 505 -11.35 -4.50 -24.10
N GLU A 506 -11.08 -5.44 -24.99
CA GLU A 506 -11.73 -5.51 -26.32
C GLU A 506 -13.27 -5.50 -26.19
N GLN A 507 -13.82 -6.28 -25.28
CA GLN A 507 -15.25 -6.31 -25.05
C GLN A 507 -15.76 -5.08 -24.27
N LEU A 508 -15.01 -4.59 -23.30
CA LEU A 508 -15.39 -3.43 -22.49
C LEU A 508 -15.51 -2.17 -23.34
N LEU A 509 -14.49 -1.89 -24.18
CA LEU A 509 -14.41 -0.66 -24.98
C LEU A 509 -15.49 -0.51 -26.05
N ILE A 510 -16.19 -1.59 -26.43
CA ILE A 510 -17.31 -1.54 -27.37
C ILE A 510 -18.68 -1.62 -26.70
N ARG A 511 -18.78 -1.94 -25.40
CA ARG A 511 -20.05 -2.16 -24.69
C ARG A 511 -20.48 -0.98 -23.80
N LEU A 512 -19.61 -0.03 -23.52
CA LEU A 512 -19.89 1.09 -22.60
C LEU A 512 -20.93 2.11 -23.10
N GLY A 513 -21.45 1.97 -24.29
CA GLY A 513 -22.46 2.87 -24.87
C GLY A 513 -23.91 2.43 -24.73
N ASN A 514 -24.19 1.26 -24.18
CA ASN A 514 -25.53 0.67 -24.13
C ASN A 514 -26.22 0.77 -22.77
#